data_c8dc72edfcfbec21dd8ce259ce1e6174
#
_entry.id   c8dc72edfcfbec21dd8ce259ce1e6174
#
_cell.length_a   1.000
_cell.length_b   1.000
_cell.length_c   1.000
_cell.angle_alpha   90.00
_cell.angle_beta   90.00
_cell.angle_gamma   90.00
#
_symmetry.space_group_name_H-M   'P 1'
#
loop_
_entity.id
_entity.type
_entity.pdbx_description
1 polymer ?
#
loop_
_entity_poly.entity_id
_entity_poly.type
_entity_poly.pdbx_seq_one_letter_code
_entity_poly.pdbx_strand_id
1 'polypeptide(L)'
;MRRLRNTLAAVAAIGFTTIAASAVLADTTLLNVSYDPTRELYKAVDQAFVKDWKAKTGENVTIEQSHGGSGKQARAVIDGLQAEVVTLALQGDIDQIGKTGKIKPDWQKRLANNSSPYTSTIVFLVRKGNPKGIKDWDDLVKDGVQVITPNPKTSGGARWNYLAAWAYADQKFGHDEAKDKDFIKKLYANVPVLDTGARASTTTFAQRGIGDVLLAWENEAFLALDELGADKFEIVVPSLSIKAEPPVAVVDEVVDSKGTRKVAEAYLSFLYTPEAQKLIAHNYYRPSDAKAADPKDLARFPDLKLVSIDDPLFGGWAKAQPKHFDEGGIFDQIYQPKSTN
;
A
#
# COMPACT_ATOMS: atom_id res chain seq x y z
N MET A 1 43.58 2.42 93.67
CA MET A 1 43.23 1.26 92.80
C MET A 1 41.99 1.62 91.99
N ARG A 2 42.14 2.13 90.76
CA ARG A 2 41.06 2.55 89.88
C ARG A 2 41.19 1.77 88.59
N ARG A 3 40.14 0.96 88.22
CA ARG A 3 40.08 0.21 87.00
C ARG A 3 39.50 1.12 85.90
N LEU A 4 40.28 1.33 84.84
CA LEU A 4 39.78 1.94 83.58
C LEU A 4 39.03 0.85 82.78
N ARG A 5 37.78 1.17 82.39
CA ARG A 5 36.97 0.38 81.42
C ARG A 5 37.13 1.07 80.07
N ASN A 6 37.73 0.38 79.09
CA ASN A 6 37.72 0.77 77.70
C ASN A 6 36.44 0.35 77.03
N THR A 7 35.69 1.27 76.50
CA THR A 7 34.53 1.05 75.65
C THR A 7 34.97 1.18 74.18
N LEU A 8 34.98 0.06 73.45
CA LEU A 8 35.12 0.07 71.99
C LEU A 8 33.75 0.45 71.38
N ALA A 9 33.71 1.53 70.63
CA ALA A 9 32.60 1.86 69.77
C ALA A 9 32.81 1.23 68.38
N ALA A 10 31.94 0.27 68.02
CA ALA A 10 31.89 -0.32 66.66
C ALA A 10 31.05 0.57 65.78
N VAL A 11 31.65 1.19 64.75
CA VAL A 11 30.93 1.91 63.70
C VAL A 11 30.55 0.89 62.64
N ALA A 12 29.20 0.59 62.53
CA ALA A 12 28.66 -0.21 61.44
C ALA A 12 28.47 0.68 60.21
N ALA A 13 29.29 0.53 59.19
CA ALA A 13 29.07 1.12 57.86
C ALA A 13 28.04 0.33 57.10
N ILE A 14 26.81 0.88 56.99
CA ILE A 14 25.74 0.32 56.11
C ILE A 14 26.05 0.76 54.69
N GLY A 15 26.64 -0.13 53.91
CA GLY A 15 26.80 0.06 52.47
C GLY A 15 25.44 -0.06 51.75
N PHE A 16 24.92 1.05 51.26
CA PHE A 16 23.79 1.04 50.30
C PHE A 16 24.29 0.56 48.94
N THR A 17 24.11 -0.71 48.63
CA THR A 17 24.22 -1.23 47.27
C THR A 17 22.98 -0.82 46.48
N THR A 18 23.07 0.21 45.68
CA THR A 18 22.05 0.53 44.66
C THR A 18 22.07 -0.55 43.60
N ILE A 19 21.15 -1.50 43.66
CA ILE A 19 20.85 -2.43 42.58
C ILE A 19 20.18 -1.59 41.48
N ALA A 20 20.96 -1.18 40.47
CA ALA A 20 20.39 -0.67 39.24
C ALA A 20 19.60 -1.82 38.59
N ALA A 21 18.29 -1.84 38.78
CA ALA A 21 17.42 -2.73 38.03
C ALA A 21 17.52 -2.30 36.56
N SER A 22 18.30 -3.04 35.78
CA SER A 22 18.24 -2.96 34.33
C SER A 22 16.81 -3.37 33.95
N ALA A 23 15.97 -2.38 33.61
CA ALA A 23 14.67 -2.67 33.02
C ALA A 23 14.94 -3.49 31.76
N VAL A 24 14.58 -4.74 31.78
CA VAL A 24 14.51 -5.56 30.57
C VAL A 24 13.42 -4.91 29.73
N LEU A 25 13.85 -4.14 28.72
CA LEU A 25 12.94 -3.56 27.74
C LEU A 25 12.27 -4.75 27.03
N ALA A 26 10.97 -4.89 27.23
CA ALA A 26 10.21 -5.93 26.55
C ALA A 26 10.28 -5.69 25.03
N ASP A 27 10.54 -6.75 24.28
CA ASP A 27 10.52 -6.69 22.82
C ASP A 27 9.10 -6.30 22.36
N THR A 28 8.98 -5.22 21.62
CA THR A 28 7.70 -4.75 21.09
C THR A 28 7.47 -5.35 19.71
N THR A 29 6.29 -5.91 19.46
CA THR A 29 5.88 -6.36 18.12
C THR A 29 4.80 -5.45 17.58
N LEU A 30 4.96 -5.00 16.33
CA LEU A 30 3.94 -4.31 15.55
C LEU A 30 3.49 -5.20 14.40
N LEU A 31 2.19 -5.26 14.15
CA LEU A 31 1.64 -5.83 12.92
C LEU A 31 1.27 -4.70 11.96
N ASN A 32 1.92 -4.68 10.79
CA ASN A 32 1.55 -3.85 9.65
C ASN A 32 0.66 -4.65 8.69
N VAL A 33 -0.57 -4.20 8.52
CA VAL A 33 -1.50 -4.77 7.55
C VAL A 33 -1.47 -3.93 6.28
N SER A 34 -0.93 -4.52 5.20
CA SER A 34 -0.60 -3.83 3.95
C SER A 34 -1.26 -4.48 2.73
N TYR A 35 -1.21 -3.78 1.59
CA TYR A 35 -1.68 -4.32 0.31
C TYR A 35 -0.54 -5.00 -0.48
N ASP A 36 -0.91 -5.90 -1.42
CA ASP A 36 0.02 -6.82 -2.07
C ASP A 36 1.29 -6.21 -2.69
N PRO A 37 1.23 -5.12 -3.47
CA PRO A 37 2.40 -4.58 -4.16
C PRO A 37 3.55 -4.08 -3.27
N THR A 38 3.33 -3.90 -1.97
CA THR A 38 4.31 -3.30 -1.05
C THR A 38 5.24 -4.29 -0.36
N ARG A 39 5.17 -5.59 -0.65
CA ARG A 39 5.93 -6.64 0.06
C ARG A 39 7.41 -6.35 0.13
N GLU A 40 8.02 -6.05 -1.00
CA GLU A 40 9.45 -5.80 -1.13
C GLU A 40 9.83 -4.48 -0.46
N LEU A 41 9.02 -3.44 -0.65
CA LEU A 41 9.21 -2.14 -0.01
C LEU A 41 9.23 -2.27 1.52
N TYR A 42 8.18 -2.87 2.11
CA TYR A 42 8.11 -2.96 3.57
C TYR A 42 9.15 -3.89 4.15
N LYS A 43 9.58 -4.93 3.44
CA LYS A 43 10.73 -5.74 3.86
C LYS A 43 12.00 -4.88 4.04
N ALA A 44 12.25 -3.95 3.12
CA ALA A 44 13.40 -3.04 3.20
C ALA A 44 13.21 -1.97 4.29
N VAL A 45 12.03 -1.38 4.37
CA VAL A 45 11.67 -0.35 5.37
C VAL A 45 11.76 -0.92 6.79
N ASP A 46 11.24 -2.12 7.03
CA ASP A 46 11.26 -2.75 8.35
C ASP A 46 12.68 -2.94 8.86
N GLN A 47 13.57 -3.45 8.01
CA GLN A 47 14.98 -3.64 8.37
C GLN A 47 15.66 -2.31 8.73
N ALA A 48 15.38 -1.25 7.97
CA ALA A 48 15.96 0.07 8.23
C ALA A 48 15.36 0.69 9.50
N PHE A 49 14.04 0.62 9.68
CA PHE A 49 13.36 1.13 10.87
C PHE A 49 13.81 0.44 12.16
N VAL A 50 13.87 -0.87 12.18
CA VAL A 50 14.29 -1.66 13.36
C VAL A 50 15.71 -1.23 13.80
N LYS A 51 16.62 -1.02 12.85
CA LYS A 51 17.96 -0.55 13.11
C LYS A 51 17.97 0.89 13.65
N ASP A 52 17.23 1.79 13.03
CA ASP A 52 17.11 3.20 13.43
C ASP A 52 16.48 3.32 14.83
N TRP A 53 15.40 2.60 15.08
CA TRP A 53 14.71 2.57 16.38
C TRP A 53 15.63 2.09 17.49
N LYS A 54 16.33 0.97 17.26
CA LYS A 54 17.32 0.43 18.21
C LYS A 54 18.43 1.42 18.51
N ALA A 55 18.95 2.10 17.49
CA ALA A 55 20.02 3.09 17.66
C ALA A 55 19.56 4.32 18.47
N LYS A 56 18.30 4.76 18.29
CA LYS A 56 17.74 5.94 18.94
C LYS A 56 17.23 5.70 20.36
N THR A 57 16.70 4.52 20.62
CA THR A 57 15.96 4.24 21.88
C THR A 57 16.60 3.16 22.75
N GLY A 58 17.45 2.32 22.18
CA GLY A 58 17.93 1.09 22.82
C GLY A 58 16.92 -0.05 22.84
N GLU A 59 15.67 0.19 22.42
CA GLU A 59 14.57 -0.78 22.42
C GLU A 59 14.63 -1.68 21.19
N ASN A 60 14.25 -2.96 21.34
CA ASN A 60 14.02 -3.84 20.20
C ASN A 60 12.57 -3.73 19.74
N VAL A 61 12.37 -3.83 18.43
CA VAL A 61 11.05 -3.92 17.82
C VAL A 61 11.08 -4.97 16.72
N THR A 62 10.00 -5.74 16.62
CA THR A 62 9.75 -6.66 15.51
C THR A 62 8.56 -6.15 14.72
N ILE A 63 8.70 -6.07 13.39
CA ILE A 63 7.59 -5.69 12.51
C ILE A 63 7.11 -6.95 11.80
N GLU A 64 5.88 -7.36 12.07
CA GLU A 64 5.20 -8.42 11.35
C GLU A 64 4.38 -7.82 10.20
N GLN A 65 4.30 -8.54 9.08
CA GLN A 65 3.62 -8.08 7.88
C GLN A 65 2.48 -9.01 7.50
N SER A 66 1.31 -8.42 7.20
CA SER A 66 0.22 -9.12 6.53
C SER A 66 -0.06 -8.44 5.19
N HIS A 67 0.02 -9.19 4.09
CA HIS A 67 -0.20 -8.67 2.75
C HIS A 67 -1.34 -9.38 2.03
N GLY A 68 -2.15 -8.62 1.31
CA GLY A 68 -3.26 -9.12 0.53
C GLY A 68 -3.95 -8.02 -0.28
N GLY A 69 -5.08 -8.31 -0.88
CA GLY A 69 -5.92 -7.26 -1.49
C GLY A 69 -6.35 -6.24 -0.44
N SER A 70 -6.19 -4.93 -0.72
CA SER A 70 -6.38 -3.84 0.24
C SER A 70 -7.76 -3.87 0.93
N GLY A 71 -8.84 -4.05 0.17
CA GLY A 71 -10.18 -4.17 0.75
C GLY A 71 -10.37 -5.43 1.61
N LYS A 72 -9.70 -6.55 1.25
CA LYS A 72 -9.67 -7.77 2.07
C LYS A 72 -8.91 -7.54 3.37
N GLN A 73 -7.81 -6.81 3.32
CA GLN A 73 -7.00 -6.45 4.50
C GLN A 73 -7.78 -5.51 5.43
N ALA A 74 -8.45 -4.48 4.87
CA ALA A 74 -9.32 -3.61 5.66
C ALA A 74 -10.42 -4.40 6.38
N ARG A 75 -11.07 -5.36 5.68
CA ARG A 75 -12.08 -6.23 6.27
C ARG A 75 -11.51 -7.06 7.44
N ALA A 76 -10.31 -7.62 7.29
CA ALA A 76 -9.68 -8.39 8.36
C ALA A 76 -9.47 -7.54 9.64
N VAL A 77 -9.08 -6.28 9.51
CA VAL A 77 -8.94 -5.34 10.64
C VAL A 77 -10.31 -5.00 11.24
N ILE A 78 -11.32 -4.77 10.42
CA ILE A 78 -12.71 -4.54 10.88
C ILE A 78 -13.20 -5.75 11.70
N ASP A 79 -12.92 -6.95 11.22
CA ASP A 79 -13.34 -8.22 11.83
C ASP A 79 -12.48 -8.63 13.05
N GLY A 80 -11.50 -7.81 13.43
CA GLY A 80 -10.78 -7.96 14.70
C GLY A 80 -9.30 -8.31 14.62
N LEU A 81 -8.69 -8.31 13.42
CA LEU A 81 -7.23 -8.47 13.30
C LEU A 81 -6.53 -7.31 14.01
N GLN A 82 -5.69 -7.63 15.01
CA GLN A 82 -5.06 -6.67 15.92
C GLN A 82 -3.82 -6.01 15.29
N ALA A 83 -4.02 -5.26 14.21
CA ALA A 83 -2.98 -4.49 13.54
C ALA A 83 -2.70 -3.18 14.26
N GLU A 84 -1.45 -2.86 14.53
CA GLU A 84 -1.03 -1.56 15.06
C GLU A 84 -1.06 -0.47 13.99
N VAL A 85 -0.72 -0.82 12.76
CA VAL A 85 -0.73 0.09 11.62
C VAL A 85 -1.34 -0.55 10.39
N VAL A 86 -1.94 0.27 9.55
CA VAL A 86 -2.41 -0.11 8.23
C VAL A 86 -1.73 0.76 7.18
N THR A 87 -1.28 0.13 6.09
CA THR A 87 -0.64 0.77 4.95
C THR A 87 -1.33 0.27 3.69
N LEU A 88 -2.50 0.84 3.40
CA LEU A 88 -3.44 0.31 2.41
C LEU A 88 -3.35 1.04 1.07
N ALA A 89 -3.96 0.47 0.03
CA ALA A 89 -3.86 1.00 -1.32
C ALA A 89 -4.63 2.31 -1.53
N LEU A 90 -5.62 2.61 -0.69
CA LEU A 90 -6.49 3.77 -0.89
C LEU A 90 -7.19 4.22 0.39
N GLN A 91 -7.48 5.50 0.45
CA GLN A 91 -8.15 6.16 1.57
C GLN A 91 -9.46 5.47 1.94
N GLY A 92 -10.29 5.11 0.95
CA GLY A 92 -11.60 4.51 1.21
C GLY A 92 -11.55 3.23 2.04
N ASP A 93 -10.48 2.45 1.95
CA ASP A 93 -10.30 1.24 2.77
C ASP A 93 -9.96 1.59 4.23
N ILE A 94 -9.15 2.63 4.47
CA ILE A 94 -8.87 3.12 5.84
C ILE A 94 -10.13 3.77 6.45
N ASP A 95 -10.88 4.54 5.65
CA ASP A 95 -12.14 5.15 6.09
C ASP A 95 -13.18 4.10 6.51
N GLN A 96 -13.23 2.95 5.85
CA GLN A 96 -14.11 1.84 6.27
C GLN A 96 -13.71 1.30 7.65
N ILE A 97 -12.42 1.19 7.96
CA ILE A 97 -11.96 0.86 9.32
C ILE A 97 -12.33 1.97 10.29
N GLY A 98 -12.15 3.24 9.90
CA GLY A 98 -12.50 4.41 10.72
C GLY A 98 -13.98 4.46 11.11
N LYS A 99 -14.89 4.04 10.23
CA LYS A 99 -16.34 3.95 10.53
C LYS A 99 -16.67 3.00 11.69
N THR A 100 -15.79 2.06 12.04
CA THR A 100 -15.94 1.18 13.20
C THR A 100 -15.44 1.79 14.51
N GLY A 101 -14.85 3.00 14.47
CA GLY A 101 -14.24 3.66 15.61
C GLY A 101 -12.79 3.25 15.92
N LYS A 102 -12.23 2.27 15.20
CA LYS A 102 -10.86 1.76 15.43
C LYS A 102 -9.76 2.75 15.01
N ILE A 103 -10.05 3.62 14.06
CA ILE A 103 -9.17 4.71 13.60
C ILE A 103 -9.90 6.03 13.78
N LYS A 104 -9.24 7.02 14.39
CA LYS A 104 -9.83 8.34 14.64
C LYS A 104 -9.97 9.15 13.34
N PRO A 105 -10.97 10.04 13.23
CA PRO A 105 -11.28 10.77 11.98
C PRO A 105 -10.18 11.68 11.44
N ASP A 106 -9.24 12.08 12.30
CA ASP A 106 -8.13 12.99 11.97
C ASP A 106 -6.92 12.28 11.30
N TRP A 107 -7.00 10.99 11.07
CA TRP A 107 -5.86 10.15 10.65
C TRP A 107 -5.10 10.69 9.42
N GLN A 108 -5.81 11.24 8.43
CA GLN A 108 -5.19 11.81 7.22
C GLN A 108 -4.33 13.04 7.50
N LYS A 109 -4.63 13.78 8.57
CA LYS A 109 -3.94 15.03 8.93
C LYS A 109 -2.70 14.82 9.79
N ARG A 110 -2.44 13.58 10.22
CA ARG A 110 -1.35 13.27 11.15
C ARG A 110 0.02 13.25 10.49
N LEU A 111 0.07 12.96 9.20
CA LEU A 111 1.30 12.91 8.42
C LEU A 111 1.15 13.75 7.13
N ALA A 112 2.28 14.10 6.52
CA ALA A 112 2.30 14.87 5.29
C ALA A 112 1.57 14.18 4.13
N ASN A 113 1.16 14.97 3.12
CA ASN A 113 0.53 14.50 1.90
C ASN A 113 -0.71 13.62 2.16
N ASN A 114 -1.59 14.04 3.08
CA ASN A 114 -2.76 13.27 3.51
C ASN A 114 -2.40 11.85 3.97
N SER A 115 -1.28 11.74 4.72
CA SER A 115 -0.71 10.47 5.19
C SER A 115 -0.30 9.51 4.06
N SER A 116 0.07 10.01 2.88
CA SER A 116 0.57 9.22 1.74
C SER A 116 2.07 9.47 1.55
N PRO A 117 2.94 8.55 1.99
CA PRO A 117 4.40 8.74 1.95
C PRO A 117 5.02 8.56 0.56
N TYR A 118 4.28 8.01 -0.38
CA TYR A 118 4.67 7.76 -1.76
C TYR A 118 3.44 7.71 -2.67
N THR A 119 3.69 7.73 -3.97
CA THR A 119 2.67 7.56 -4.99
C THR A 119 3.06 6.46 -5.98
N SER A 120 2.13 6.03 -6.80
CA SER A 120 2.33 5.14 -7.93
C SER A 120 1.30 5.47 -9.02
N THR A 121 1.28 4.67 -10.07
CA THR A 121 0.30 4.80 -11.14
C THR A 121 0.02 3.43 -11.76
N ILE A 122 -0.89 3.39 -12.73
CA ILE A 122 -1.24 2.18 -13.47
C ILE A 122 -0.57 2.25 -14.85
N VAL A 123 0.09 1.16 -15.20
CA VAL A 123 0.69 0.91 -16.50
C VAL A 123 0.21 -0.44 -17.04
N PHE A 124 0.54 -0.75 -18.28
CA PHE A 124 0.25 -2.06 -18.87
C PHE A 124 1.54 -2.88 -18.95
N LEU A 125 1.48 -4.10 -18.46
CA LEU A 125 2.53 -5.09 -18.70
C LEU A 125 2.06 -6.02 -19.83
N VAL A 126 2.83 -6.10 -20.90
CA VAL A 126 2.52 -6.94 -22.07
C VAL A 126 3.62 -7.97 -22.30
N ARG A 127 3.32 -8.99 -23.10
CA ARG A 127 4.31 -9.97 -23.56
C ARG A 127 5.38 -9.30 -24.41
N LYS A 128 6.61 -9.80 -24.37
CA LYS A 128 7.73 -9.29 -25.20
C LYS A 128 7.36 -9.22 -26.67
N GLY A 129 7.69 -8.10 -27.31
CA GLY A 129 7.34 -7.82 -28.69
C GLY A 129 5.88 -7.42 -28.89
N ASN A 130 5.10 -7.27 -27.82
CA ASN A 130 3.73 -6.78 -27.81
C ASN A 130 2.85 -7.39 -28.93
N PRO A 131 2.60 -8.72 -28.93
CA PRO A 131 1.98 -9.42 -30.08
C PRO A 131 0.58 -8.92 -30.43
N LYS A 132 -0.12 -8.29 -29.47
CA LYS A 132 -1.45 -7.72 -29.67
C LYS A 132 -1.42 -6.24 -30.08
N GLY A 133 -0.24 -5.63 -30.13
CA GLY A 133 -0.08 -4.22 -30.48
C GLY A 133 -0.77 -3.26 -29.52
N ILE A 134 -0.80 -3.59 -28.22
CA ILE A 134 -1.41 -2.78 -27.17
C ILE A 134 -0.62 -1.49 -27.00
N LYS A 135 -1.26 -0.34 -27.17
CA LYS A 135 -0.65 0.98 -27.01
C LYS A 135 -1.37 1.86 -26.00
N ASP A 136 -2.69 1.69 -25.90
CA ASP A 136 -3.53 2.52 -25.04
C ASP A 136 -4.78 1.75 -24.62
N TRP A 137 -5.61 2.37 -23.78
CA TRP A 137 -6.86 1.83 -23.23
C TRP A 137 -7.82 1.30 -24.29
N ASP A 138 -7.88 1.94 -25.46
CA ASP A 138 -8.74 1.48 -26.57
C ASP A 138 -8.40 0.09 -27.08
N ASP A 139 -7.15 -0.31 -26.95
CA ASP A 139 -6.72 -1.63 -27.40
C ASP A 139 -7.25 -2.74 -26.47
N LEU A 140 -7.57 -2.37 -25.22
CA LEU A 140 -8.04 -3.32 -24.20
C LEU A 140 -9.50 -3.76 -24.42
N VAL A 141 -10.26 -3.01 -25.21
CA VAL A 141 -11.67 -3.32 -25.51
C VAL A 141 -11.86 -3.99 -26.87
N LYS A 142 -10.75 -4.28 -27.59
CA LYS A 142 -10.80 -4.99 -28.88
C LYS A 142 -11.11 -6.48 -28.69
N ASP A 143 -11.80 -7.02 -29.66
CA ASP A 143 -12.07 -8.46 -29.70
C ASP A 143 -10.76 -9.28 -29.74
N GLY A 144 -10.73 -10.37 -28.98
CA GLY A 144 -9.59 -11.28 -28.91
C GLY A 144 -8.41 -10.78 -28.09
N VAL A 145 -8.53 -9.67 -27.36
CA VAL A 145 -7.60 -9.23 -26.33
C VAL A 145 -8.06 -9.75 -24.97
N GLN A 146 -7.17 -10.37 -24.22
CA GLN A 146 -7.44 -10.82 -22.85
C GLN A 146 -6.72 -9.93 -21.85
N VAL A 147 -7.51 -9.26 -20.99
CA VAL A 147 -7.03 -8.33 -19.96
C VAL A 147 -6.99 -9.03 -18.61
N ILE A 148 -5.88 -8.93 -17.91
CA ILE A 148 -5.76 -9.39 -16.52
C ILE A 148 -5.79 -8.17 -15.59
N THR A 149 -6.69 -8.22 -14.63
CA THR A 149 -6.84 -7.23 -13.56
C THR A 149 -7.48 -7.91 -12.34
N PRO A 150 -7.14 -7.50 -11.10
CA PRO A 150 -7.79 -8.09 -9.94
C PRO A 150 -9.23 -7.58 -9.75
N ASN A 151 -9.92 -8.14 -8.77
CA ASN A 151 -11.32 -7.82 -8.47
C ASN A 151 -11.43 -6.51 -7.65
N PRO A 152 -12.14 -5.48 -8.11
CA PRO A 152 -12.35 -4.24 -7.37
C PRO A 152 -13.06 -4.40 -6.01
N LYS A 153 -13.78 -5.50 -5.81
CA LYS A 153 -14.42 -5.78 -4.51
C LYS A 153 -13.43 -6.19 -3.42
N THR A 154 -12.23 -6.66 -3.78
CA THR A 154 -11.23 -7.15 -2.82
C THR A 154 -9.89 -6.42 -2.91
N SER A 155 -9.57 -5.87 -4.09
CA SER A 155 -8.28 -5.24 -4.39
C SER A 155 -8.41 -3.73 -4.57
N GLY A 156 -7.65 -2.97 -3.77
CA GLY A 156 -7.51 -1.52 -3.99
C GLY A 156 -6.81 -1.20 -5.30
N GLY A 157 -5.83 -2.02 -5.73
CA GLY A 157 -5.19 -1.88 -7.04
C GLY A 157 -6.17 -1.99 -8.19
N ALA A 158 -7.13 -2.90 -8.10
CA ALA A 158 -8.19 -3.03 -9.11
C ALA A 158 -9.08 -1.79 -9.19
N ARG A 159 -9.32 -1.11 -8.06
CA ARG A 159 -10.08 0.14 -8.06
C ARG A 159 -9.31 1.25 -8.77
N TRP A 160 -8.00 1.34 -8.56
CA TRP A 160 -7.15 2.27 -9.32
C TRP A 160 -7.12 1.94 -10.81
N ASN A 161 -7.02 0.65 -11.20
CA ASN A 161 -7.09 0.21 -12.60
C ASN A 161 -8.41 0.65 -13.25
N TYR A 162 -9.52 0.41 -12.57
CA TYR A 162 -10.85 0.80 -13.03
C TYR A 162 -11.00 2.32 -13.20
N LEU A 163 -10.56 3.10 -12.18
CA LEU A 163 -10.68 4.57 -12.23
C LEU A 163 -9.77 5.19 -13.30
N ALA A 164 -8.59 4.61 -13.56
CA ALA A 164 -7.72 5.04 -14.65
C ALA A 164 -8.41 4.81 -16.02
N ALA A 165 -9.00 3.63 -16.22
CA ALA A 165 -9.77 3.33 -17.43
C ALA A 165 -11.01 4.23 -17.58
N TRP A 166 -11.69 4.51 -16.46
CA TRP A 166 -12.84 5.42 -16.44
C TRP A 166 -12.43 6.84 -16.84
N ALA A 167 -11.34 7.38 -16.29
CA ALA A 167 -10.85 8.71 -16.63
C ALA A 167 -10.49 8.84 -18.11
N TYR A 168 -9.90 7.79 -18.68
CA TYR A 168 -9.63 7.76 -20.12
C TYR A 168 -10.94 7.78 -20.94
N ALA A 169 -11.92 6.97 -20.59
CA ALA A 169 -13.21 6.93 -21.25
C ALA A 169 -13.94 8.27 -21.19
N ASP A 170 -14.03 8.87 -20.01
CA ASP A 170 -14.65 10.16 -19.75
C ASP A 170 -14.04 11.28 -20.62
N GLN A 171 -12.70 11.35 -20.66
CA GLN A 171 -12.01 12.30 -21.54
C GLN A 171 -12.28 12.02 -23.02
N LYS A 172 -12.27 10.76 -23.43
CA LYS A 172 -12.47 10.35 -24.81
C LYS A 172 -13.89 10.64 -25.31
N PHE A 173 -14.88 10.40 -24.47
CA PHE A 173 -16.28 10.53 -24.85
C PHE A 173 -16.93 11.85 -24.44
N GLY A 174 -16.13 12.81 -23.97
CA GLY A 174 -16.60 14.16 -23.66
C GLY A 174 -17.58 14.19 -22.48
N HIS A 175 -17.26 13.45 -21.42
CA HIS A 175 -18.04 13.37 -20.17
C HIS A 175 -19.44 12.71 -20.34
N ASP A 176 -19.54 11.73 -21.23
CA ASP A 176 -20.74 10.93 -21.44
C ASP A 176 -20.70 9.64 -20.60
N GLU A 177 -21.29 9.69 -19.41
CA GLU A 177 -21.26 8.58 -18.45
C GLU A 177 -21.82 7.26 -19.04
N ALA A 178 -22.76 7.32 -19.96
CA ALA A 178 -23.31 6.10 -20.58
C ALA A 178 -22.26 5.42 -21.47
N LYS A 179 -21.47 6.21 -22.21
CA LYS A 179 -20.37 5.70 -23.02
C LYS A 179 -19.20 5.22 -22.16
N ASP A 180 -18.94 5.90 -21.04
CA ASP A 180 -17.91 5.47 -20.08
C ASP A 180 -18.26 4.10 -19.49
N LYS A 181 -19.49 3.91 -19.07
CA LYS A 181 -20.00 2.61 -18.59
C LYS A 181 -19.89 1.51 -19.65
N ASP A 182 -20.24 1.80 -20.90
CA ASP A 182 -20.13 0.84 -22.01
C ASP A 182 -18.65 0.47 -22.28
N PHE A 183 -17.75 1.44 -22.25
CA PHE A 183 -16.33 1.21 -22.39
C PHE A 183 -15.78 0.27 -21.30
N ILE A 184 -16.08 0.56 -20.02
CA ILE A 184 -15.64 -0.28 -18.91
C ILE A 184 -16.28 -1.67 -18.98
N LYS A 185 -17.55 -1.77 -19.36
CA LYS A 185 -18.20 -3.06 -19.58
C LYS A 185 -17.49 -3.89 -20.64
N LYS A 186 -17.09 -3.29 -21.76
CA LYS A 186 -16.29 -3.96 -22.81
C LYS A 186 -14.93 -4.39 -22.29
N LEU A 187 -14.24 -3.54 -21.51
CA LEU A 187 -12.98 -3.89 -20.90
C LEU A 187 -13.12 -5.13 -20.02
N TYR A 188 -14.10 -5.14 -19.11
CA TYR A 188 -14.32 -6.28 -18.20
C TYR A 188 -14.88 -7.52 -18.90
N ALA A 189 -15.53 -7.39 -20.07
CA ALA A 189 -15.90 -8.53 -20.90
C ALA A 189 -14.65 -9.30 -21.42
N ASN A 190 -13.52 -8.60 -21.57
CA ASN A 190 -12.23 -9.16 -21.96
C ASN A 190 -11.42 -9.70 -20.78
N VAL A 191 -11.94 -9.66 -19.56
CA VAL A 191 -11.26 -10.17 -18.35
C VAL A 191 -11.68 -11.61 -18.09
N PRO A 192 -10.80 -12.60 -18.33
CA PRO A 192 -11.14 -14.02 -18.14
C PRO A 192 -11.13 -14.44 -16.67
N VAL A 193 -10.35 -13.77 -15.82
CA VAL A 193 -10.16 -14.09 -14.40
C VAL A 193 -10.07 -12.81 -13.59
N LEU A 194 -10.79 -12.75 -12.46
CA LEU A 194 -10.65 -11.70 -11.44
C LEU A 194 -9.98 -12.29 -10.19
N ASP A 195 -8.68 -12.06 -10.08
CA ASP A 195 -7.90 -12.46 -8.91
C ASP A 195 -8.24 -11.60 -7.69
N THR A 196 -7.95 -12.09 -6.49
CA THR A 196 -8.29 -11.39 -5.23
C THR A 196 -7.40 -10.18 -4.93
N GLY A 197 -6.23 -10.06 -5.58
CA GLY A 197 -5.27 -8.98 -5.36
C GLY A 197 -4.27 -8.84 -6.51
N ALA A 198 -3.50 -7.74 -6.50
CA ALA A 198 -2.60 -7.37 -7.58
C ALA A 198 -1.50 -8.44 -7.81
N ARG A 199 -0.86 -8.95 -6.76
CA ARG A 199 0.17 -9.99 -6.87
C ARG A 199 -0.38 -11.29 -7.48
N ALA A 200 -1.61 -11.67 -7.16
CA ALA A 200 -2.26 -12.84 -7.77
C ALA A 200 -2.47 -12.63 -9.28
N SER A 201 -2.86 -11.43 -9.70
CA SER A 201 -2.99 -11.09 -11.13
C SER A 201 -1.64 -11.09 -11.85
N THR A 202 -0.58 -10.59 -11.21
CA THR A 202 0.79 -10.70 -11.74
C THR A 202 1.18 -12.17 -11.92
N THR A 203 0.89 -13.03 -10.95
CA THR A 203 1.14 -14.50 -11.05
C THR A 203 0.33 -15.12 -12.18
N THR A 204 -0.95 -14.79 -12.31
CA THR A 204 -1.83 -15.30 -13.37
C THR A 204 -1.29 -14.89 -14.75
N PHE A 205 -0.90 -13.64 -14.92
CA PHE A 205 -0.33 -13.14 -16.16
C PHE A 205 1.08 -13.71 -16.39
N ALA A 206 2.03 -13.42 -15.50
CA ALA A 206 3.45 -13.63 -15.79
C ALA A 206 3.92 -15.09 -15.63
N GLN A 207 3.37 -15.83 -14.66
CA GLN A 207 3.80 -17.21 -14.36
C GLN A 207 2.89 -18.26 -14.99
N ARG A 208 1.56 -18.05 -14.99
CA ARG A 208 0.61 -19.01 -15.58
C ARG A 208 0.39 -18.78 -17.07
N GLY A 209 0.89 -17.68 -17.64
CA GLY A 209 0.81 -17.39 -19.07
C GLY A 209 -0.58 -16.99 -19.55
N ILE A 210 -1.50 -16.61 -18.68
CA ILE A 210 -2.89 -16.24 -19.02
C ILE A 210 -2.96 -14.75 -19.34
N GLY A 211 -3.68 -14.38 -20.38
CA GLY A 211 -3.91 -13.00 -20.81
C GLY A 211 -2.82 -12.41 -21.71
N ASP A 212 -3.19 -11.35 -22.39
CA ASP A 212 -2.34 -10.61 -23.33
C ASP A 212 -1.72 -9.36 -22.69
N VAL A 213 -2.46 -8.76 -21.75
CA VAL A 213 -2.07 -7.54 -21.04
C VAL A 213 -2.51 -7.61 -19.58
N LEU A 214 -1.64 -7.17 -18.67
CA LEU A 214 -1.92 -6.97 -17.26
C LEU A 214 -2.03 -5.48 -16.96
N LEU A 215 -3.15 -5.05 -16.37
CA LEU A 215 -3.23 -3.74 -15.72
C LEU A 215 -2.49 -3.83 -14.40
N ALA A 216 -1.33 -3.19 -14.32
CA ALA A 216 -0.41 -3.33 -13.22
C ALA A 216 -0.15 -1.99 -12.52
N TRP A 217 0.11 -2.04 -11.22
CA TRP A 217 0.85 -1.00 -10.56
C TRP A 217 2.22 -0.85 -11.21
N GLU A 218 2.70 0.39 -11.34
CA GLU A 218 4.00 0.69 -11.94
C GLU A 218 5.15 -0.11 -11.28
N ASN A 219 5.15 -0.19 -9.95
CA ASN A 219 6.15 -0.97 -9.22
C ASN A 219 6.06 -2.49 -9.48
N GLU A 220 4.85 -3.06 -9.60
CA GLU A 220 4.69 -4.48 -9.94
C GLU A 220 5.17 -4.78 -11.37
N ALA A 221 4.98 -3.85 -12.30
CA ALA A 221 5.47 -4.01 -13.66
C ALA A 221 7.01 -3.99 -13.70
N PHE A 222 7.66 -3.10 -12.96
CA PHE A 222 9.13 -3.09 -12.86
C PHE A 222 9.66 -4.34 -12.17
N LEU A 223 9.04 -4.79 -11.07
CA LEU A 223 9.41 -6.03 -10.40
C LEU A 223 9.29 -7.25 -11.33
N ALA A 224 8.24 -7.30 -12.15
CA ALA A 224 8.07 -8.39 -13.11
C ALA A 224 9.21 -8.42 -14.16
N LEU A 225 9.70 -7.26 -14.60
CA LEU A 225 10.85 -7.18 -15.48
C LEU A 225 12.14 -7.67 -14.81
N ASP A 226 12.36 -7.27 -13.55
CA ASP A 226 13.56 -7.62 -12.79
C ASP A 226 13.59 -9.10 -12.40
N GLU A 227 12.49 -9.61 -11.85
CA GLU A 227 12.45 -10.94 -11.25
C GLU A 227 12.14 -12.04 -12.27
N LEU A 228 11.33 -11.73 -13.30
CA LEU A 228 10.83 -12.73 -14.25
C LEU A 228 11.48 -12.61 -15.62
N GLY A 229 12.18 -11.51 -15.89
CA GLY A 229 13.00 -11.30 -17.08
C GLY A 229 12.46 -10.20 -18.01
N ALA A 230 13.30 -9.21 -18.28
CA ALA A 230 13.04 -8.13 -19.24
C ALA A 230 12.97 -8.62 -20.70
N ASP A 231 13.38 -9.85 -20.95
CA ASP A 231 13.27 -10.55 -22.24
C ASP A 231 11.87 -11.16 -22.46
N LYS A 232 11.01 -11.21 -21.42
CA LYS A 232 9.68 -11.84 -21.48
C LYS A 232 8.54 -10.83 -21.55
N PHE A 233 8.74 -9.63 -21.03
CA PHE A 233 7.70 -8.61 -20.87
C PHE A 233 8.17 -7.24 -21.31
N GLU A 234 7.20 -6.36 -21.56
CA GLU A 234 7.40 -4.93 -21.85
C GLU A 234 6.36 -4.12 -21.07
N ILE A 235 6.78 -2.92 -20.63
CA ILE A 235 5.86 -1.95 -20.04
C ILE A 235 5.37 -1.03 -21.15
N VAL A 236 4.05 -0.90 -21.27
CA VAL A 236 3.38 0.08 -22.11
C VAL A 236 2.78 1.15 -21.21
N VAL A 237 3.16 2.39 -21.46
CA VAL A 237 2.67 3.56 -20.71
C VAL A 237 1.45 4.10 -21.45
N PRO A 238 0.25 4.10 -20.85
CA PRO A 238 -0.95 4.63 -21.51
C PRO A 238 -0.89 6.16 -21.65
N SER A 239 -1.70 6.72 -22.56
CA SER A 239 -1.78 8.17 -22.80
C SER A 239 -2.31 8.95 -21.58
N LEU A 240 -3.07 8.29 -20.72
CA LEU A 240 -3.64 8.82 -19.47
C LEU A 240 -3.67 7.71 -18.42
N SER A 241 -3.31 8.06 -17.19
CA SER A 241 -3.46 7.17 -16.04
C SER A 241 -3.92 7.94 -14.81
N ILE A 242 -3.88 7.33 -13.63
CA ILE A 242 -4.30 7.91 -12.37
C ILE A 242 -3.15 7.98 -11.38
N LYS A 243 -3.06 9.08 -10.62
CA LYS A 243 -2.15 9.19 -9.48
C LYS A 243 -2.70 8.39 -8.33
N ALA A 244 -2.11 7.24 -8.08
CA ALA A 244 -2.44 6.44 -6.91
C ALA A 244 -1.66 6.95 -5.70
N GLU A 245 -2.38 7.27 -4.61
CA GLU A 245 -1.86 7.84 -3.37
C GLU A 245 -2.17 6.89 -2.20
N PRO A 246 -1.35 5.84 -1.99
CA PRO A 246 -1.57 4.87 -0.92
C PRO A 246 -1.32 5.49 0.46
N PRO A 247 -2.32 5.57 1.32
CA PRO A 247 -2.19 6.18 2.64
C PRO A 247 -1.81 5.17 3.72
N VAL A 248 -1.33 5.71 4.85
CA VAL A 248 -0.97 4.94 6.04
C VAL A 248 -1.68 5.51 7.27
N ALA A 249 -2.03 4.66 8.23
CA ALA A 249 -2.66 5.09 9.46
C ALA A 249 -2.33 4.18 10.64
N VAL A 250 -2.30 4.74 11.83
CA VAL A 250 -2.29 4.01 13.10
C VAL A 250 -3.70 3.53 13.40
N VAL A 251 -3.86 2.29 13.85
CA VAL A 251 -5.12 1.75 14.36
C VAL A 251 -5.22 2.11 15.84
N ASP A 252 -5.87 3.23 16.13
CA ASP A 252 -5.87 3.87 17.45
C ASP A 252 -6.32 2.95 18.58
N GLU A 253 -7.39 2.17 18.36
CA GLU A 253 -7.91 1.21 19.35
C GLU A 253 -6.84 0.18 19.77
N VAL A 254 -6.08 -0.34 18.80
CA VAL A 254 -5.09 -1.39 19.03
C VAL A 254 -3.86 -0.83 19.72
N VAL A 255 -3.30 0.27 19.22
CA VAL A 255 -2.08 0.83 19.82
C VAL A 255 -2.30 1.38 21.22
N ASP A 256 -3.50 1.89 21.52
CA ASP A 256 -3.85 2.35 22.87
C ASP A 256 -4.02 1.17 23.82
N SER A 257 -4.67 0.10 23.39
CA SER A 257 -4.86 -1.11 24.21
C SER A 257 -3.56 -1.87 24.49
N LYS A 258 -2.62 -1.88 23.52
CA LYS A 258 -1.34 -2.58 23.65
C LYS A 258 -0.19 -1.70 24.17
N GLY A 259 -0.40 -0.37 24.29
CA GLY A 259 0.64 0.58 24.69
C GLY A 259 1.74 0.77 23.64
N THR A 260 1.47 0.48 22.37
CA THR A 260 2.45 0.51 21.26
C THR A 260 2.42 1.79 20.43
N ARG A 261 1.60 2.79 20.82
CA ARG A 261 1.38 4.04 20.06
C ARG A 261 2.68 4.73 19.66
N LYS A 262 3.61 4.91 20.60
CA LYS A 262 4.87 5.63 20.35
C LYS A 262 5.67 5.01 19.21
N VAL A 263 5.84 3.70 19.21
CA VAL A 263 6.61 3.01 18.18
C VAL A 263 5.83 2.90 16.86
N ALA A 264 4.51 2.75 16.90
CA ALA A 264 3.66 2.73 15.70
C ALA A 264 3.68 4.08 14.96
N GLU A 265 3.56 5.19 15.68
CA GLU A 265 3.68 6.54 15.12
C GLU A 265 5.08 6.82 14.60
N ALA A 266 6.12 6.36 15.29
CA ALA A 266 7.51 6.46 14.82
C ALA A 266 7.73 5.65 13.53
N TYR A 267 7.16 4.45 13.43
CA TYR A 267 7.25 3.62 12.23
C TYR A 267 6.62 4.29 11.01
N LEU A 268 5.43 4.84 11.13
CA LEU A 268 4.80 5.57 10.03
C LEU A 268 5.52 6.88 9.69
N SER A 269 6.05 7.59 10.71
CA SER A 269 6.83 8.81 10.50
C SER A 269 8.16 8.53 9.81
N PHE A 270 8.75 7.35 10.05
CA PHE A 270 9.99 6.92 9.40
C PHE A 270 9.86 6.88 7.87
N LEU A 271 8.67 6.56 7.33
CA LEU A 271 8.40 6.54 5.89
C LEU A 271 8.69 7.88 5.19
N TYR A 272 8.70 8.99 5.94
CA TYR A 272 8.98 10.34 5.42
C TYR A 272 10.44 10.77 5.63
N THR A 273 11.29 9.93 6.22
CA THR A 273 12.73 10.22 6.36
C THR A 273 13.45 10.08 5.02
N PRO A 274 14.57 10.80 4.81
CA PRO A 274 15.39 10.64 3.60
C PRO A 274 15.79 9.20 3.32
N GLU A 275 16.11 8.42 4.37
CA GLU A 275 16.46 6.99 4.23
C GLU A 275 15.30 6.18 3.65
N ALA A 276 14.09 6.32 4.21
CA ALA A 276 12.91 5.62 3.73
C ALA A 276 12.49 6.08 2.33
N GLN A 277 12.59 7.38 2.02
CA GLN A 277 12.27 7.91 0.70
C GLN A 277 13.20 7.38 -0.39
N LYS A 278 14.48 7.14 -0.04
CA LYS A 278 15.42 6.45 -0.92
C LYS A 278 15.00 4.99 -1.16
N LEU A 279 14.62 4.27 -0.10
CA LEU A 279 14.12 2.90 -0.20
C LEU A 279 12.84 2.81 -1.03
N ILE A 280 11.93 3.78 -0.87
CA ILE A 280 10.70 3.91 -1.64
C ILE A 280 11.00 4.00 -3.15
N ALA A 281 11.91 4.91 -3.55
CA ALA A 281 12.30 5.04 -4.95
C ALA A 281 12.99 3.77 -5.47
N HIS A 282 13.87 3.17 -4.68
CA HIS A 282 14.58 1.94 -5.04
C HIS A 282 13.62 0.77 -5.30
N ASN A 283 12.51 0.71 -4.57
CA ASN A 283 11.44 -0.27 -4.72
C ASN A 283 10.34 0.17 -5.70
N TYR A 284 10.67 1.04 -6.65
CA TYR A 284 9.81 1.46 -7.77
C TYR A 284 8.54 2.22 -7.38
N TYR A 285 8.51 2.84 -6.21
CA TYR A 285 7.48 3.81 -5.86
C TYR A 285 7.98 5.22 -6.07
N ARG A 286 7.10 6.13 -6.45
CA ARG A 286 7.42 7.55 -6.62
C ARG A 286 7.47 8.20 -5.25
N PRO A 287 8.66 8.60 -4.75
CA PRO A 287 8.80 9.15 -3.42
C PRO A 287 8.13 10.53 -3.30
N SER A 288 7.62 10.86 -2.12
CA SER A 288 7.08 12.19 -1.83
C SER A 288 8.17 13.27 -1.73
N ASP A 289 9.40 12.87 -1.37
CA ASP A 289 10.60 13.69 -1.44
C ASP A 289 11.60 13.12 -2.47
N ALA A 290 11.48 13.56 -3.72
CA ALA A 290 12.36 13.13 -4.79
C ALA A 290 13.83 13.53 -4.57
N LYS A 291 14.12 14.57 -3.75
CA LYS A 291 15.50 15.01 -3.49
C LYS A 291 16.29 13.99 -2.65
N ALA A 292 15.61 13.18 -1.88
CA ALA A 292 16.23 12.12 -1.07
C ALA A 292 16.59 10.88 -1.90
N ALA A 293 16.00 10.70 -3.07
CA ALA A 293 16.15 9.49 -3.89
C ALA A 293 17.38 9.56 -4.81
N ASP A 294 17.90 8.39 -5.19
CA ASP A 294 18.96 8.28 -6.18
C ASP A 294 18.42 8.71 -7.57
N PRO A 295 19.10 9.61 -8.30
CA PRO A 295 18.67 10.05 -9.61
C PRO A 295 18.44 8.90 -10.62
N LYS A 296 19.22 7.82 -10.54
CA LYS A 296 19.02 6.64 -11.41
C LYS A 296 17.71 5.90 -11.12
N ASP A 297 17.26 5.89 -9.84
CA ASP A 297 16.00 5.28 -9.46
C ASP A 297 14.83 6.15 -9.93
N LEU A 298 14.98 7.47 -9.90
CA LEU A 298 13.98 8.40 -10.42
C LEU A 298 13.86 8.37 -11.95
N ALA A 299 14.96 8.15 -12.67
CA ALA A 299 14.99 8.11 -14.13
C ALA A 299 14.19 6.95 -14.75
N ARG A 300 13.77 5.96 -13.94
CA ARG A 300 12.93 4.84 -14.40
C ARG A 300 11.50 5.25 -14.64
N PHE A 301 11.01 6.25 -13.91
CA PHE A 301 9.61 6.64 -13.94
C PHE A 301 9.30 7.42 -15.22
N PRO A 302 8.41 6.89 -16.08
CA PRO A 302 8.01 7.62 -17.26
C PRO A 302 7.25 8.89 -16.88
N ASP A 303 7.38 9.89 -17.72
CA ASP A 303 6.49 11.05 -17.69
C ASP A 303 5.15 10.66 -18.33
N LEU A 304 4.05 10.84 -17.60
CA LEU A 304 2.72 10.50 -18.07
C LEU A 304 1.66 11.44 -17.49
N LYS A 305 0.59 11.63 -18.26
CA LYS A 305 -0.56 12.42 -17.83
C LYS A 305 -1.34 11.66 -16.76
N LEU A 306 -1.51 12.27 -15.58
CA LEU A 306 -2.21 11.69 -14.45
C LEU A 306 -3.44 12.53 -14.09
N VAL A 307 -4.56 11.87 -13.82
CA VAL A 307 -5.69 12.43 -13.09
C VAL A 307 -5.55 12.11 -11.60
N SER A 308 -6.13 12.92 -10.74
CA SER A 308 -6.19 12.67 -9.29
C SER A 308 -7.57 12.14 -8.91
N ILE A 309 -7.65 11.43 -7.79
CA ILE A 309 -8.94 11.06 -7.19
C ILE A 309 -9.75 12.30 -6.76
N ASP A 310 -9.08 13.42 -6.50
CA ASP A 310 -9.73 14.69 -6.14
C ASP A 310 -10.18 15.50 -7.36
N ASP A 311 -9.90 15.02 -8.59
CA ASP A 311 -10.44 15.61 -9.80
C ASP A 311 -11.98 15.70 -9.73
N PRO A 312 -12.62 16.74 -10.27
CA PRO A 312 -14.07 16.88 -10.30
C PRO A 312 -14.81 15.67 -10.84
N LEU A 313 -14.20 14.90 -11.74
CA LEU A 313 -14.72 13.64 -12.27
C LEU A 313 -15.04 12.63 -11.15
N PHE A 314 -14.18 12.53 -10.15
CA PHE A 314 -14.32 11.57 -9.05
C PHE A 314 -14.81 12.22 -7.76
N GLY A 315 -14.36 13.43 -7.46
CA GLY A 315 -14.70 14.21 -6.28
C GLY A 315 -14.27 13.57 -4.96
N GLY A 316 -13.13 12.86 -4.99
CA GLY A 316 -12.55 12.16 -3.84
C GLY A 316 -13.14 10.79 -3.57
N TRP A 317 -12.49 10.01 -2.72
CA TRP A 317 -12.92 8.65 -2.35
C TRP A 317 -14.31 8.61 -1.72
N ALA A 318 -14.71 9.64 -1.00
CA ALA A 318 -16.04 9.72 -0.38
C ALA A 318 -17.18 9.66 -1.42
N LYS A 319 -16.94 10.10 -2.66
CA LYS A 319 -17.89 10.03 -3.76
C LYS A 319 -17.61 8.86 -4.69
N ALA A 320 -16.35 8.62 -5.04
CA ALA A 320 -15.98 7.56 -5.98
C ALA A 320 -16.30 6.16 -5.44
N GLN A 321 -16.06 5.90 -4.14
CA GLN A 321 -16.31 4.60 -3.55
C GLN A 321 -17.78 4.16 -3.65
N PRO A 322 -18.77 4.92 -3.15
CA PRO A 322 -20.17 4.51 -3.27
C PRO A 322 -20.69 4.51 -4.71
N LYS A 323 -20.24 5.44 -5.56
CA LYS A 323 -20.67 5.49 -6.95
C LYS A 323 -20.23 4.27 -7.74
N HIS A 324 -18.97 3.82 -7.56
CA HIS A 324 -18.38 2.82 -8.45
C HIS A 324 -18.28 1.43 -7.82
N PHE A 325 -18.04 1.30 -6.50
CA PHE A 325 -17.56 0.05 -5.91
C PHE A 325 -18.39 -0.53 -4.77
N ASP A 326 -19.20 0.29 -4.08
CA ASP A 326 -20.08 -0.22 -3.03
C ASP A 326 -21.15 -1.13 -3.64
N GLU A 327 -21.91 -1.82 -2.81
CA GLU A 327 -22.99 -2.70 -3.26
C GLU A 327 -24.00 -1.92 -4.11
N GLY A 328 -24.30 -2.45 -5.31
CA GLY A 328 -25.14 -1.78 -6.30
C GLY A 328 -24.47 -0.63 -7.08
N GLY A 329 -23.20 -0.35 -6.82
CA GLY A 329 -22.41 0.63 -7.58
C GLY A 329 -22.22 0.23 -9.05
N ILE A 330 -21.61 1.12 -9.83
CA ILE A 330 -21.48 0.94 -11.29
C ILE A 330 -20.77 -0.38 -11.62
N PHE A 331 -19.76 -0.79 -10.85
CA PHE A 331 -19.08 -2.06 -11.11
C PHE A 331 -20.04 -3.26 -11.06
N ASP A 332 -20.94 -3.32 -10.09
CA ASP A 332 -21.93 -4.40 -9.98
C ASP A 332 -22.94 -4.39 -11.13
N GLN A 333 -23.22 -3.22 -11.70
CA GLN A 333 -24.15 -3.09 -12.83
C GLN A 333 -23.54 -3.56 -14.15
N ILE A 334 -22.22 -3.40 -14.33
CA ILE A 334 -21.53 -3.72 -15.60
C ILE A 334 -20.89 -5.10 -15.61
N TYR A 335 -20.46 -5.62 -14.46
CA TYR A 335 -19.82 -6.92 -14.34
C TYR A 335 -20.80 -7.96 -13.77
N GLN A 336 -21.22 -8.89 -14.61
CA GLN A 336 -21.92 -10.08 -14.17
C GLN A 336 -20.98 -11.27 -14.34
N PRO A 337 -20.66 -12.01 -13.24
CA PRO A 337 -19.85 -13.22 -13.35
C PRO A 337 -20.49 -14.16 -14.37
N LYS A 338 -19.67 -14.68 -15.29
CA LYS A 338 -20.15 -15.76 -16.18
C LYS A 338 -20.59 -16.91 -15.27
N SER A 339 -21.86 -17.29 -15.31
CA SER A 339 -22.32 -18.47 -14.61
C SER A 339 -21.51 -19.67 -15.15
N THR A 340 -20.74 -20.30 -14.26
CA THR A 340 -20.14 -21.61 -14.55
C THR A 340 -21.27 -22.61 -14.62
N ASN A 341 -21.75 -22.90 -15.85
CA ASN A 341 -22.57 -24.08 -16.13
C ASN A 341 -21.71 -25.31 -16.08
#